data_e59808d4ccfe7dad4134f316191d3c0e
#
_entry.id   e59808d4ccfe7dad4134f316191d3c0e
#
_cell.length_a   1.000
_cell.length_b   1.000
_cell.length_c   1.000
_cell.angle_alpha   90.00
_cell.angle_beta   90.00
_cell.angle_gamma   90.00
#
_symmetry.space_group_name_H-M   'P 1'
#
loop_
_entity.id
_entity.type
_entity.pdbx_description
1 polymer ?
#
loop_
_entity_poly.entity_id
_entity_poly.type
_entity_poly.pdbx_seq_one_letter_code
_entity_poly.pdbx_strand_id
1 'polypeptide(L)'
;MFVPLNQTYTFSISEGDSLKKIFKNLEYEDIYFPRVVKIMMNIFGIDKKLSQGSYVVTPKDSLFEVLKKLKDGQVVLKKFIIHEGSRQKELFSQEVVTSFCIKNKIQLPCSLEGMLMPDVYLYDRNDELNKVINMALEAQKKNIDIAWEKRAKLSSDYSKDKLLIIASILEKESCENERKKISGVIYNRLKKNMLLQMDSTTIYGLKNFNGNLKKSHLRDSSVYNTYMHKGLPPGPISNPTMSSLIAAGQPEMHKYLYFVANGKCSHKFSTNYEDHLKAIEQFQLNR
;
A
#
# COMPACT_ATOMS: atom_id res chain seq x y z
N MET A 1 -0.38 42.75 16.36
CA MET A 1 -1.82 42.71 16.63
C MET A 1 -2.20 41.24 16.78
N PHE A 2 -2.60 40.83 17.95
CA PHE A 2 -3.05 39.45 18.22
C PHE A 2 -4.45 39.31 17.69
N VAL A 3 -4.72 38.17 17.10
CA VAL A 3 -6.08 37.81 16.70
C VAL A 3 -6.73 37.14 17.90
N PRO A 4 -7.83 37.65 18.41
CA PRO A 4 -8.51 37.05 19.56
C PRO A 4 -9.30 35.81 19.10
N LEU A 5 -8.60 34.71 18.83
CA LEU A 5 -9.25 33.44 18.62
C LEU A 5 -9.45 32.76 19.97
N ASN A 6 -10.66 32.38 20.29
CA ASN A 6 -10.97 31.64 21.52
C ASN A 6 -10.65 30.14 21.39
N GLN A 7 -10.36 29.65 20.18
CA GLN A 7 -10.10 28.24 19.88
C GLN A 7 -9.23 28.07 18.62
N THR A 8 -8.72 26.86 18.43
CA THR A 8 -7.96 26.50 17.24
C THR A 8 -8.91 26.27 16.06
N TYR A 9 -8.64 26.91 14.93
CA TYR A 9 -9.40 26.75 13.70
C TYR A 9 -8.58 26.06 12.62
N THR A 10 -9.27 25.25 11.81
CA THR A 10 -8.71 24.69 10.56
C THR A 10 -9.50 25.26 9.40
N PHE A 11 -8.84 25.87 8.45
CA PHE A 11 -9.46 26.34 7.21
C PHE A 11 -8.69 25.82 6.00
N SER A 12 -9.32 25.85 4.85
CA SER A 12 -8.80 25.28 3.62
C SER A 12 -8.77 26.31 2.51
N ILE A 13 -7.68 26.27 1.74
CA ILE A 13 -7.49 27.08 0.54
C ILE A 13 -7.56 26.16 -0.66
N SER A 14 -8.53 26.41 -1.55
CA SER A 14 -8.71 25.72 -2.82
C SER A 14 -8.11 26.51 -3.97
N GLU A 15 -7.90 25.85 -5.11
CA GLU A 15 -7.44 26.51 -6.33
C GLU A 15 -8.42 27.61 -6.76
N GLY A 16 -7.89 28.79 -7.03
CA GLY A 16 -8.68 29.97 -7.43
C GLY A 16 -9.37 30.70 -6.27
N ASP A 17 -9.16 30.31 -5.02
CA ASP A 17 -9.72 31.05 -3.89
C ASP A 17 -9.12 32.46 -3.81
N SER A 18 -10.04 33.44 -3.76
CA SER A 18 -9.64 34.83 -3.56
C SER A 18 -9.25 35.08 -2.09
N LEU A 19 -8.30 36.00 -1.87
CA LEU A 19 -7.90 36.41 -0.53
C LEU A 19 -9.10 36.83 0.34
N LYS A 20 -10.07 37.53 -0.27
CA LYS A 20 -11.31 37.92 0.41
C LYS A 20 -12.10 36.70 0.94
N LYS A 21 -12.16 35.63 0.16
CA LYS A 21 -12.81 34.36 0.56
C LYS A 21 -12.03 33.68 1.69
N ILE A 22 -10.69 33.68 1.61
CA ILE A 22 -9.82 33.09 2.64
C ILE A 22 -10.00 33.80 3.97
N PHE A 23 -10.02 35.13 3.98
CA PHE A 23 -10.22 35.92 5.20
C PHE A 23 -11.65 35.79 5.74
N LYS A 24 -12.66 35.66 4.88
CA LYS A 24 -14.03 35.39 5.30
C LYS A 24 -14.16 34.00 5.98
N ASN A 25 -13.46 33.00 5.48
CA ASN A 25 -13.43 31.65 6.07
C ASN A 25 -12.71 31.59 7.41
N LEU A 26 -11.87 32.59 7.72
CA LEU A 26 -11.19 32.73 9.01
C LEU A 26 -12.08 33.37 10.08
N GLU A 27 -13.36 33.65 9.78
CA GLU A 27 -14.31 34.35 10.68
C GLU A 27 -13.79 35.71 11.19
N TYR A 28 -12.83 36.30 10.46
CA TYR A 28 -12.30 37.63 10.77
C TYR A 28 -13.20 38.73 10.19
N GLU A 29 -14.51 38.65 10.42
CA GLU A 29 -15.40 39.73 9.98
C GLU A 29 -15.07 41.08 10.65
N ASP A 30 -14.36 41.04 11.78
CA ASP A 30 -13.94 42.23 12.53
C ASP A 30 -12.53 42.75 12.18
N ILE A 31 -11.83 42.17 11.20
CA ILE A 31 -10.61 42.80 10.71
C ILE A 31 -10.96 44.02 9.84
N TYR A 32 -11.21 45.11 10.48
CA TYR A 32 -11.56 46.41 9.88
C TYR A 32 -10.46 47.07 9.02
N PHE A 33 -9.38 46.35 8.65
CA PHE A 33 -8.28 46.89 7.86
C PHE A 33 -7.91 46.03 6.65
N PRO A 34 -8.81 45.82 5.67
CA PRO A 34 -8.47 45.07 4.45
C PRO A 34 -7.31 45.71 3.67
N ARG A 35 -7.09 47.04 3.82
CA ARG A 35 -5.95 47.75 3.21
C ARG A 35 -4.64 47.39 3.86
N VAL A 36 -4.57 47.29 5.20
CA VAL A 36 -3.34 46.92 5.93
C VAL A 36 -2.95 45.49 5.61
N VAL A 37 -3.89 44.58 5.61
CA VAL A 37 -3.67 43.16 5.23
C VAL A 37 -3.14 43.10 3.79
N LYS A 38 -3.76 43.81 2.85
CA LYS A 38 -3.28 43.86 1.45
C LYS A 38 -1.87 44.41 1.30
N ILE A 39 -1.55 45.48 2.07
CA ILE A 39 -0.19 46.04 2.08
C ILE A 39 0.81 45.02 2.64
N MET A 40 0.50 44.37 3.76
CA MET A 40 1.35 43.33 4.34
C MET A 40 1.56 42.17 3.36
N MET A 41 0.53 41.73 2.67
CA MET A 41 0.63 40.67 1.69
C MET A 41 1.52 41.04 0.51
N ASN A 42 1.42 42.27 0.01
CA ASN A 42 2.31 42.75 -1.04
C ASN A 42 3.77 42.83 -0.58
N ILE A 43 4.01 43.33 0.66
CA ILE A 43 5.37 43.40 1.24
C ILE A 43 5.96 41.99 1.40
N PHE A 44 5.16 41.01 1.81
CA PHE A 44 5.61 39.62 2.00
C PHE A 44 5.56 38.80 0.72
N GLY A 45 5.07 39.33 -0.40
CA GLY A 45 4.97 38.61 -1.68
C GLY A 45 4.00 37.45 -1.63
N ILE A 46 2.95 37.49 -0.78
CA ILE A 46 1.97 36.44 -0.56
C ILE A 46 0.90 36.47 -1.66
N ASP A 47 0.71 37.57 -2.33
CA ASP A 47 -0.26 37.83 -3.40
C ASP A 47 -0.02 36.99 -4.66
N LYS A 48 1.20 36.44 -4.83
CA LYS A 48 1.61 35.74 -6.05
C LYS A 48 1.58 34.20 -5.94
N LYS A 49 1.52 33.63 -4.73
CA LYS A 49 1.63 32.18 -4.56
C LYS A 49 1.11 31.71 -3.19
N LEU A 50 -0.21 31.57 -3.08
CA LEU A 50 -0.80 30.87 -1.95
C LEU A 50 -0.78 29.36 -2.24
N SER A 51 -0.17 28.61 -1.36
CA SER A 51 -0.20 27.15 -1.44
C SER A 51 -1.60 26.65 -1.08
N GLN A 52 -2.17 25.81 -1.94
CA GLN A 52 -3.42 25.10 -1.64
C GLN A 52 -3.21 24.18 -0.45
N GLY A 53 -4.25 23.99 0.35
CA GLY A 53 -4.22 23.04 1.45
C GLY A 53 -4.95 23.51 2.70
N SER A 54 -4.91 22.68 3.72
CA SER A 54 -5.51 22.96 5.03
C SER A 54 -4.48 23.58 5.97
N TYR A 55 -4.87 24.66 6.62
CA TYR A 55 -4.05 25.39 7.57
C TYR A 55 -4.69 25.37 8.95
N VAL A 56 -3.87 25.31 9.99
CA VAL A 56 -4.30 25.46 11.38
C VAL A 56 -3.83 26.81 11.92
N VAL A 57 -4.80 27.55 12.46
CA VAL A 57 -4.59 28.81 13.19
C VAL A 57 -4.95 28.58 14.64
N THR A 58 -4.05 28.95 15.53
CA THR A 58 -4.24 28.82 16.98
C THR A 58 -4.49 30.17 17.64
N PRO A 59 -5.04 30.23 18.87
CA PRO A 59 -5.24 31.48 19.61
C PRO A 59 -3.95 32.27 19.87
N LYS A 60 -2.79 31.64 19.69
CA LYS A 60 -1.48 32.27 19.88
C LYS A 60 -0.93 32.88 18.60
N ASP A 61 -1.49 32.55 17.43
CA ASP A 61 -1.01 33.07 16.15
C ASP A 61 -1.40 34.55 15.99
N SER A 62 -0.43 35.38 15.72
CA SER A 62 -0.67 36.73 15.24
C SER A 62 -1.06 36.70 13.75
N LEU A 63 -1.66 37.80 13.26
CA LEU A 63 -1.94 37.95 11.83
C LEU A 63 -0.70 37.72 10.97
N PHE A 64 0.46 38.19 11.44
CA PHE A 64 1.75 37.99 10.79
C PHE A 64 2.14 36.53 10.68
N GLU A 65 1.95 35.76 11.76
CA GLU A 65 2.24 34.30 11.77
C GLU A 65 1.29 33.54 10.86
N VAL A 66 0.01 33.90 10.81
CA VAL A 66 -0.94 33.33 9.86
C VAL A 66 -0.48 33.58 8.41
N LEU A 67 -0.15 34.85 8.08
CA LEU A 67 0.34 35.21 6.75
C LEU A 67 1.65 34.48 6.41
N LYS A 68 2.53 34.30 7.38
CA LYS A 68 3.77 33.54 7.23
C LYS A 68 3.49 32.04 6.95
N LYS A 69 2.57 31.42 7.70
CA LYS A 69 2.13 30.03 7.45
C LYS A 69 1.60 29.86 6.02
N LEU A 70 0.80 30.82 5.55
CA LEU A 70 0.26 30.81 4.18
C LEU A 70 1.37 30.94 3.12
N LYS A 71 2.32 31.85 3.35
CA LYS A 71 3.48 32.05 2.45
C LYS A 71 4.37 30.83 2.39
N ASP A 72 4.69 30.25 3.55
CA ASP A 72 5.59 29.11 3.67
C ASP A 72 4.91 27.78 3.30
N GLY A 73 3.59 27.80 3.00
CA GLY A 73 2.84 26.61 2.65
C GLY A 73 2.78 25.59 3.79
N GLN A 74 2.70 26.04 5.06
CA GLN A 74 2.64 25.17 6.24
C GLN A 74 1.27 24.50 6.36
N VAL A 75 0.94 23.63 5.40
CA VAL A 75 -0.30 22.87 5.37
C VAL A 75 -0.28 21.73 6.38
N VAL A 76 -1.44 21.42 6.94
CA VAL A 76 -1.61 20.28 7.84
C VAL A 76 -1.89 19.04 7.02
N LEU A 77 -0.95 18.11 7.03
CA LEU A 77 -1.06 16.87 6.34
C LEU A 77 -1.65 15.77 7.25
N LYS A 78 -2.54 14.98 6.69
CA LYS A 78 -2.94 13.69 7.24
C LYS A 78 -1.99 12.60 6.78
N LYS A 79 -1.93 11.56 7.58
CA LYS A 79 -1.11 10.39 7.33
C LYS A 79 -2.00 9.19 7.00
N PHE A 80 -1.78 8.56 5.87
CA PHE A 80 -2.36 7.27 5.51
C PHE A 80 -1.25 6.23 5.41
N ILE A 81 -1.41 5.09 6.07
CA ILE A 81 -0.39 4.05 6.12
C ILE A 81 -0.92 2.84 5.36
N ILE A 82 -0.18 2.40 4.35
CA ILE A 82 -0.37 1.11 3.68
C ILE A 82 0.67 0.17 4.25
N HIS A 83 0.23 -0.79 5.06
CA HIS A 83 1.13 -1.77 5.66
C HIS A 83 1.57 -2.82 4.63
N GLU A 84 2.78 -3.34 4.82
CA GLU A 84 3.30 -4.47 4.06
C GLU A 84 2.37 -5.67 4.16
N GLY A 85 2.11 -6.32 3.04
CA GLY A 85 1.22 -7.47 2.97
C GLY A 85 -0.26 -7.19 3.28
N SER A 86 -0.67 -5.91 3.41
CA SER A 86 -2.09 -5.55 3.57
C SER A 86 -2.89 -5.90 2.32
N ARG A 87 -4.17 -6.20 2.51
CA ARG A 87 -5.13 -6.45 1.41
C ARG A 87 -5.92 -5.19 1.10
N GLN A 88 -6.37 -5.06 -0.15
CA GLN A 88 -7.23 -3.94 -0.57
C GLN A 88 -8.39 -3.71 0.39
N LYS A 89 -9.12 -4.78 0.79
CA LYS A 89 -10.28 -4.71 1.68
C LYS A 89 -9.97 -4.21 3.10
N GLU A 90 -8.73 -4.27 3.53
CA GLU A 90 -8.26 -3.77 4.82
C GLU A 90 -7.98 -2.27 4.78
N LEU A 91 -7.75 -1.73 3.58
CA LEU A 91 -7.39 -0.34 3.33
C LEU A 91 -8.58 0.52 2.90
N PHE A 92 -9.42 -0.02 2.03
CA PHE A 92 -10.51 0.71 1.38
C PHE A 92 -11.78 -0.13 1.30
N SER A 93 -12.93 0.51 1.50
CA SER A 93 -14.21 -0.13 1.22
C SER A 93 -14.39 -0.33 -0.29
N GLN A 94 -15.26 -1.26 -0.67
CA GLN A 94 -15.51 -1.56 -2.08
C GLN A 94 -16.08 -0.34 -2.83
N GLU A 95 -16.85 0.52 -2.16
CA GLU A 95 -17.41 1.75 -2.73
C GLU A 95 -16.30 2.73 -3.10
N VAL A 96 -15.28 2.90 -2.25
CA VAL A 96 -14.12 3.76 -2.52
C VAL A 96 -13.36 3.25 -3.74
N VAL A 97 -13.10 1.94 -3.81
CA VAL A 97 -12.40 1.33 -4.96
C VAL A 97 -13.22 1.49 -6.24
N THR A 98 -14.52 1.20 -6.19
CA THR A 98 -15.41 1.35 -7.36
C THR A 98 -15.46 2.80 -7.84
N SER A 99 -15.61 3.76 -6.92
CA SER A 99 -15.62 5.19 -7.24
C SER A 99 -14.29 5.64 -7.86
N PHE A 100 -13.17 5.16 -7.32
CA PHE A 100 -11.83 5.41 -7.89
C PHE A 100 -11.74 4.90 -9.33
N CYS A 101 -12.20 3.67 -9.58
CA CYS A 101 -12.13 3.06 -10.91
C CYS A 101 -12.99 3.80 -11.93
N ILE A 102 -14.21 4.20 -11.55
CA ILE A 102 -15.10 4.99 -12.41
C ILE A 102 -14.44 6.33 -12.77
N LYS A 103 -13.91 7.06 -11.75
CA LYS A 103 -13.26 8.37 -11.94
C LYS A 103 -12.05 8.27 -12.88
N ASN A 104 -11.31 7.17 -12.82
CA ASN A 104 -10.12 6.94 -13.65
C ASN A 104 -10.41 6.14 -14.94
N LYS A 105 -11.69 5.92 -15.28
CA LYS A 105 -12.12 5.19 -16.50
C LYS A 105 -11.56 3.76 -16.58
N ILE A 106 -11.37 3.11 -15.44
CA ILE A 106 -10.93 1.71 -15.36
C ILE A 106 -12.16 0.82 -15.47
N GLN A 107 -12.08 -0.21 -16.31
CA GLN A 107 -13.19 -1.14 -16.52
C GLN A 107 -13.55 -1.90 -15.25
N LEU A 108 -14.86 -2.02 -14.96
CA LEU A 108 -15.37 -2.79 -13.84
C LEU A 108 -15.63 -4.26 -14.24
N PRO A 109 -15.52 -5.23 -13.31
CA PRO A 109 -15.02 -5.04 -11.95
C PRO A 109 -13.51 -4.78 -11.93
N CYS A 110 -13.06 -3.85 -11.10
CA CYS A 110 -11.64 -3.59 -10.96
C CYS A 110 -11.13 -3.96 -9.56
N SER A 111 -9.84 -4.25 -9.46
CA SER A 111 -9.14 -4.54 -8.22
C SER A 111 -7.84 -3.75 -8.15
N LEU A 112 -7.53 -3.24 -6.97
CA LEU A 112 -6.25 -2.61 -6.64
C LEU A 112 -5.34 -3.56 -5.84
N GLU A 113 -5.74 -4.85 -5.72
CA GLU A 113 -5.00 -5.83 -4.94
C GLU A 113 -3.58 -6.01 -5.48
N GLY A 114 -2.59 -5.90 -4.61
CA GLY A 114 -1.18 -5.99 -4.96
C GLY A 114 -0.59 -4.75 -5.64
N MET A 115 -1.44 -3.81 -6.07
CA MET A 115 -1.04 -2.65 -6.87
C MET A 115 -0.72 -1.39 -6.04
N LEU A 116 -0.83 -1.46 -4.72
CA LEU A 116 -0.59 -0.33 -3.84
C LEU A 116 0.74 -0.52 -3.11
N MET A 117 1.69 0.40 -3.32
CA MET A 117 2.98 0.31 -2.64
C MET A 117 2.79 0.51 -1.12
N PRO A 118 3.28 -0.43 -0.27
CA PRO A 118 3.34 -0.21 1.17
C PRO A 118 4.27 0.96 1.52
N ASP A 119 3.70 2.01 2.12
CA ASP A 119 4.44 3.19 2.58
C ASP A 119 3.53 4.08 3.44
N VAL A 120 4.10 5.20 3.90
CA VAL A 120 3.40 6.28 4.59
C VAL A 120 3.11 7.41 3.62
N TYR A 121 1.84 7.63 3.31
CA TYR A 121 1.38 8.68 2.41
C TYR A 121 0.90 9.89 3.19
N LEU A 122 1.49 11.05 2.90
CA LEU A 122 1.04 12.33 3.43
C LEU A 122 0.12 12.99 2.41
N TYR A 123 -1.06 13.42 2.85
CA TYR A 123 -2.05 14.06 2.00
C TYR A 123 -2.78 15.18 2.74
N ASP A 124 -3.25 16.18 2.00
CA ASP A 124 -4.01 17.28 2.58
C ASP A 124 -5.37 16.80 3.10
N ARG A 125 -5.89 17.46 4.12
CA ARG A 125 -7.20 17.11 4.70
C ARG A 125 -8.34 17.18 3.70
N ASN A 126 -8.23 18.05 2.71
CA ASN A 126 -9.23 18.22 1.64
C ASN A 126 -8.98 17.33 0.44
N ASP A 127 -7.80 16.68 0.37
CA ASP A 127 -7.54 15.71 -0.67
C ASP A 127 -8.46 14.50 -0.48
N GLU A 128 -9.04 14.04 -1.56
CA GLU A 128 -9.76 12.79 -1.57
C GLU A 128 -8.79 11.62 -1.41
N LEU A 129 -9.24 10.50 -0.86
CA LEU A 129 -8.49 9.24 -0.81
C LEU A 129 -7.97 8.80 -2.19
N ASN A 130 -8.62 9.24 -3.26
CA ASN A 130 -8.17 9.04 -4.64
C ASN A 130 -6.73 9.51 -4.90
N LYS A 131 -6.28 10.59 -4.24
CA LYS A 131 -4.90 11.08 -4.37
C LYS A 131 -3.91 10.09 -3.76
N VAL A 132 -4.23 9.56 -2.57
CA VAL A 132 -3.41 8.54 -1.91
C VAL A 132 -3.34 7.27 -2.76
N ILE A 133 -4.48 6.82 -3.30
CA ILE A 133 -4.53 5.64 -4.18
C ILE A 133 -3.64 5.87 -5.40
N ASN A 134 -3.74 7.02 -6.08
CA ASN A 134 -2.90 7.33 -7.24
C ASN A 134 -1.41 7.34 -6.88
N MET A 135 -1.00 7.97 -5.78
CA MET A 135 0.39 7.98 -5.33
C MET A 135 0.92 6.57 -5.09
N ALA A 136 0.12 5.72 -4.42
CA ALA A 136 0.48 4.34 -4.13
C ALA A 136 0.56 3.46 -5.38
N LEU A 137 -0.36 3.65 -6.33
CA LEU A 137 -0.35 2.95 -7.63
C LEU A 137 0.86 3.32 -8.47
N GLU A 138 1.17 4.61 -8.60
CA GLU A 138 2.33 5.09 -9.37
C GLU A 138 3.64 4.59 -8.78
N ALA A 139 3.75 4.61 -7.44
CA ALA A 139 4.93 4.10 -6.76
C ALA A 139 5.10 2.59 -6.97
N GLN A 140 4.01 1.80 -6.85
CA GLN A 140 4.07 0.35 -7.07
C GLN A 140 4.38 0.01 -8.53
N LYS A 141 3.81 0.73 -9.49
CA LYS A 141 4.11 0.54 -10.91
C LYS A 141 5.60 0.72 -11.19
N LYS A 142 6.22 1.78 -10.64
CA LYS A 142 7.67 2.01 -10.76
C LYS A 142 8.46 0.86 -10.15
N ASN A 143 8.05 0.35 -8.99
CA ASN A 143 8.71 -0.78 -8.33
C ASN A 143 8.61 -2.08 -9.15
N ILE A 144 7.43 -2.34 -9.74
CA ILE A 144 7.24 -3.49 -10.64
C ILE A 144 8.15 -3.36 -11.87
N ASP A 145 8.24 -2.17 -12.47
CA ASP A 145 9.10 -1.93 -13.63
C ASP A 145 10.58 -2.16 -13.28
N ILE A 146 11.05 -1.63 -12.16
CA ILE A 146 12.43 -1.82 -11.68
C ILE A 146 12.70 -3.31 -11.40
N ALA A 147 11.80 -4.02 -10.74
CA ALA A 147 11.96 -5.45 -10.46
C ALA A 147 11.95 -6.28 -11.74
N TRP A 148 11.11 -5.90 -12.72
CA TRP A 148 11.04 -6.53 -14.02
C TRP A 148 12.33 -6.36 -14.83
N GLU A 149 12.93 -5.19 -14.84
CA GLU A 149 14.20 -4.93 -15.50
C GLU A 149 15.36 -5.72 -14.88
N LYS A 150 15.36 -5.84 -13.56
CA LYS A 150 16.40 -6.55 -12.79
C LYS A 150 16.20 -8.07 -12.73
N ARG A 151 15.13 -8.62 -13.33
CA ARG A 151 14.82 -10.05 -13.22
C ARG A 151 15.89 -10.93 -13.84
N ALA A 152 16.02 -12.15 -13.30
CA ALA A 152 16.78 -13.21 -13.94
C ALA A 152 16.13 -13.63 -15.27
N LYS A 153 16.88 -14.32 -16.13
CA LYS A 153 16.33 -14.89 -17.36
C LYS A 153 15.41 -16.05 -17.00
N LEU A 154 14.11 -15.76 -16.94
CA LEU A 154 13.05 -16.70 -16.61
C LEU A 154 12.39 -17.27 -17.89
N SER A 155 11.40 -18.17 -17.74
CA SER A 155 10.69 -18.73 -18.89
C SER A 155 9.97 -17.67 -19.74
N SER A 156 9.72 -17.98 -21.00
CA SER A 156 9.11 -17.04 -21.97
C SER A 156 7.68 -16.63 -21.62
N ASP A 157 6.96 -17.45 -20.84
CA ASP A 157 5.60 -17.17 -20.41
C ASP A 157 5.52 -16.33 -19.11
N TYR A 158 6.67 -15.86 -18.61
CA TYR A 158 6.74 -15.00 -17.42
C TYR A 158 6.37 -13.56 -17.78
N SER A 159 5.50 -12.94 -16.97
CA SER A 159 4.99 -11.58 -17.16
C SER A 159 5.08 -10.75 -15.88
N LYS A 160 4.89 -9.43 -15.99
CA LYS A 160 4.81 -8.53 -14.83
C LYS A 160 3.68 -8.92 -13.87
N ASP A 161 2.55 -9.44 -14.41
CA ASP A 161 1.45 -9.91 -13.58
C ASP A 161 1.86 -11.15 -12.77
N LYS A 162 2.52 -12.13 -13.40
CA LYS A 162 3.05 -13.28 -12.68
C LYS A 162 4.10 -12.89 -11.64
N LEU A 163 4.95 -11.91 -11.94
CA LEU A 163 5.90 -11.36 -10.98
C LEU A 163 5.17 -10.79 -9.76
N LEU A 164 4.13 -9.98 -9.98
CA LEU A 164 3.34 -9.37 -8.90
C LEU A 164 2.61 -10.42 -8.07
N ILE A 165 2.01 -11.43 -8.71
CA ILE A 165 1.34 -12.54 -8.01
C ILE A 165 2.33 -13.28 -7.10
N ILE A 166 3.50 -13.69 -7.63
CA ILE A 166 4.53 -14.36 -6.83
C ILE A 166 5.00 -13.47 -5.68
N ALA A 167 5.28 -12.19 -5.94
CA ALA A 167 5.69 -11.24 -4.91
C ALA A 167 4.66 -11.13 -3.78
N SER A 168 3.37 -11.09 -4.11
CA SER A 168 2.29 -11.03 -3.12
C SER A 168 2.20 -12.28 -2.24
N ILE A 169 2.53 -13.45 -2.79
CA ILE A 169 2.63 -14.70 -2.03
C ILE A 169 3.85 -14.65 -1.12
N LEU A 170 5.03 -14.27 -1.64
CA LEU A 170 6.28 -14.17 -0.86
C LEU A 170 6.13 -13.22 0.33
N GLU A 171 5.40 -12.12 0.15
CA GLU A 171 5.14 -11.15 1.22
C GLU A 171 4.38 -11.78 2.40
N LYS A 172 3.54 -12.78 2.15
CA LYS A 172 2.74 -13.46 3.18
C LYS A 172 3.41 -14.72 3.75
N GLU A 173 4.32 -15.34 3.02
CA GLU A 173 4.91 -16.64 3.37
C GLU A 173 6.25 -16.51 4.12
N SER A 174 6.98 -15.41 3.95
CA SER A 174 8.37 -15.37 4.40
C SER A 174 8.83 -14.07 5.01
N CYS A 175 9.75 -14.19 5.96
CA CYS A 175 10.59 -13.07 6.34
C CYS A 175 11.60 -12.75 5.22
N GLU A 176 12.07 -11.51 5.18
CA GLU A 176 12.86 -10.94 4.08
C GLU A 176 14.04 -11.80 3.63
N ASN A 177 14.76 -12.38 4.58
CA ASN A 177 15.99 -13.14 4.31
C ASN A 177 15.79 -14.42 3.47
N GLU A 178 14.60 -15.00 3.44
CA GLU A 178 14.33 -16.25 2.74
C GLU A 178 13.44 -16.10 1.51
N ARG A 179 13.01 -14.86 1.18
CA ARG A 179 12.11 -14.60 0.05
C ARG A 179 12.62 -15.16 -1.27
N LYS A 180 13.92 -14.97 -1.60
CA LYS A 180 14.51 -15.52 -2.83
C LYS A 180 14.53 -17.04 -2.85
N LYS A 181 14.75 -17.67 -1.70
CA LYS A 181 14.76 -19.12 -1.57
C LYS A 181 13.37 -19.72 -1.71
N ILE A 182 12.35 -19.14 -1.06
CA ILE A 182 10.96 -19.55 -1.23
C ILE A 182 10.48 -19.28 -2.66
N SER A 183 10.91 -18.17 -3.26
CA SER A 183 10.67 -17.90 -4.69
C SER A 183 11.19 -19.07 -5.55
N GLY A 184 12.40 -19.57 -5.29
CA GLY A 184 12.95 -20.72 -5.98
C GLY A 184 12.10 -21.99 -5.83
N VAL A 185 11.49 -22.22 -4.64
CA VAL A 185 10.55 -23.35 -4.44
C VAL A 185 9.31 -23.17 -5.31
N ILE A 186 8.73 -21.95 -5.36
CA ILE A 186 7.56 -21.66 -6.21
C ILE A 186 7.87 -21.99 -7.67
N TYR A 187 8.99 -21.48 -8.21
CA TYR A 187 9.41 -21.77 -9.59
C TYR A 187 9.64 -23.24 -9.85
N ASN A 188 10.28 -23.96 -8.92
CA ASN A 188 10.53 -25.39 -9.05
C ASN A 188 9.21 -26.19 -9.11
N ARG A 189 8.23 -25.85 -8.27
CA ARG A 189 6.90 -26.48 -8.28
C ARG A 189 6.15 -26.18 -9.57
N LEU A 190 6.13 -24.92 -10.02
CA LEU A 190 5.52 -24.52 -11.29
C LEU A 190 6.12 -25.29 -12.47
N LYS A 191 7.45 -25.36 -12.56
CA LYS A 191 8.17 -26.10 -13.60
C LYS A 191 7.82 -27.59 -13.62
N LYS A 192 7.54 -28.20 -12.44
CA LYS A 192 7.15 -29.59 -12.29
C LYS A 192 5.64 -29.81 -12.35
N ASN A 193 4.84 -28.79 -12.67
CA ASN A 193 3.38 -28.83 -12.65
C ASN A 193 2.79 -29.36 -11.33
N MET A 194 3.45 -29.03 -10.20
CA MET A 194 2.99 -29.33 -8.85
C MET A 194 2.03 -28.27 -8.34
N LEU A 195 1.14 -28.65 -7.42
CA LEU A 195 0.33 -27.70 -6.64
C LEU A 195 1.27 -26.83 -5.78
N LEU A 196 0.99 -25.52 -5.68
CA LEU A 196 1.82 -24.64 -4.84
C LEU A 196 1.60 -24.87 -3.35
N GLN A 197 0.38 -25.21 -2.92
CA GLN A 197 0.02 -25.52 -1.53
C GLN A 197 0.48 -24.46 -0.54
N MET A 198 0.17 -23.19 -0.85
CA MET A 198 0.47 -22.05 -0.01
C MET A 198 -0.75 -21.67 0.82
N ASP A 199 -0.62 -21.71 2.15
CA ASP A 199 -1.71 -21.42 3.08
C ASP A 199 -2.27 -20.01 2.87
N SER A 200 -1.42 -19.05 2.61
CA SER A 200 -1.77 -17.63 2.38
C SER A 200 -2.75 -17.46 1.22
N THR A 201 -2.58 -18.23 0.13
CA THR A 201 -3.48 -18.18 -1.03
C THR A 201 -4.86 -18.76 -0.70
N THR A 202 -4.90 -19.86 0.06
CA THR A 202 -6.15 -20.44 0.56
C THR A 202 -6.88 -19.47 1.48
N ILE A 203 -6.17 -18.91 2.47
CA ILE A 203 -6.71 -17.92 3.41
C ILE A 203 -7.25 -16.68 2.68
N TYR A 204 -6.59 -16.25 1.60
CA TYR A 204 -7.08 -15.14 0.80
C TYR A 204 -8.44 -15.43 0.16
N GLY A 205 -8.61 -16.65 -0.38
CA GLY A 205 -9.83 -17.08 -1.06
C GLY A 205 -11.02 -17.34 -0.15
N LEU A 206 -10.81 -17.56 1.16
CA LEU A 206 -11.87 -17.83 2.11
C LEU A 206 -12.72 -16.57 2.40
N LYS A 207 -14.04 -16.69 2.34
CA LYS A 207 -14.97 -15.61 2.67
C LYS A 207 -14.93 -15.23 4.15
N ASN A 208 -14.90 -16.23 5.05
CA ASN A 208 -14.98 -16.08 6.49
C ASN A 208 -13.82 -16.81 7.16
N PHE A 209 -12.64 -16.16 7.20
CA PHE A 209 -11.49 -16.71 7.89
C PHE A 209 -11.35 -16.08 9.30
N ASN A 210 -11.30 -16.91 10.32
CA ASN A 210 -11.25 -16.52 11.74
C ASN A 210 -9.88 -16.70 12.40
N GLY A 211 -8.80 -16.81 11.61
CA GLY A 211 -7.44 -16.94 12.12
C GLY A 211 -6.95 -18.38 12.29
N ASN A 212 -7.80 -19.38 12.19
CA ASN A 212 -7.41 -20.79 12.32
C ASN A 212 -7.66 -21.58 11.03
N LEU A 213 -6.59 -21.98 10.33
CA LEU A 213 -6.66 -22.77 9.11
C LEU A 213 -6.96 -24.25 9.43
N LYS A 214 -8.10 -24.75 8.95
CA LYS A 214 -8.57 -26.14 9.17
C LYS A 214 -8.35 -26.98 7.92
N LYS A 215 -8.28 -28.31 8.06
CA LYS A 215 -8.19 -29.25 6.94
C LYS A 215 -9.35 -29.09 5.93
N SER A 216 -10.55 -28.70 6.40
CA SER A 216 -11.69 -28.41 5.51
C SER A 216 -11.43 -27.21 4.61
N HIS A 217 -10.72 -26.18 5.08
CA HIS A 217 -10.37 -24.99 4.29
C HIS A 217 -9.43 -25.32 3.14
N LEU A 218 -8.55 -26.34 3.29
CA LEU A 218 -7.65 -26.79 2.22
C LEU A 218 -8.40 -27.47 1.05
N ARG A 219 -9.70 -27.77 1.22
CA ARG A 219 -10.58 -28.34 0.19
C ARG A 219 -11.58 -27.32 -0.35
N ASP A 220 -11.47 -26.04 0.06
CA ASP A 220 -12.33 -24.98 -0.46
C ASP A 220 -12.12 -24.81 -1.96
N SER A 221 -13.21 -24.62 -2.71
CA SER A 221 -13.21 -24.55 -4.18
C SER A 221 -12.77 -23.21 -4.76
N SER A 222 -12.37 -22.26 -3.91
CA SER A 222 -11.89 -20.94 -4.36
C SER A 222 -10.76 -21.10 -5.38
N VAL A 223 -10.84 -20.35 -6.46
CA VAL A 223 -9.79 -20.30 -7.51
C VAL A 223 -8.42 -19.82 -6.99
N TYR A 224 -8.39 -19.21 -5.80
CA TYR A 224 -7.16 -18.87 -5.10
C TYR A 224 -6.57 -20.02 -4.29
N ASN A 225 -7.30 -21.13 -4.09
CA ASN A 225 -6.82 -22.24 -3.29
C ASN A 225 -5.79 -23.09 -4.05
N THR A 226 -4.51 -22.84 -3.81
CA THR A 226 -3.41 -23.58 -4.46
C THR A 226 -3.17 -24.99 -3.93
N TYR A 227 -4.00 -25.49 -2.99
CA TYR A 227 -4.12 -26.91 -2.67
C TYR A 227 -5.03 -27.66 -3.64
N MET A 228 -5.95 -26.95 -4.32
CA MET A 228 -6.91 -27.55 -5.24
C MET A 228 -6.57 -27.24 -6.71
N HIS A 229 -5.99 -26.09 -6.98
CA HIS A 229 -5.71 -25.59 -8.33
C HIS A 229 -4.22 -25.50 -8.59
N LYS A 230 -3.77 -26.02 -9.75
CA LYS A 230 -2.38 -25.94 -10.20
C LYS A 230 -2.05 -24.56 -10.75
N GLY A 231 -0.79 -24.20 -10.69
CA GLY A 231 -0.31 -22.91 -11.18
C GLY A 231 -0.43 -21.78 -10.16
N LEU A 232 -0.28 -20.55 -10.63
CA LEU A 232 -0.47 -19.35 -9.84
C LEU A 232 -1.97 -19.05 -9.67
N PRO A 233 -2.38 -18.43 -8.56
CA PRO A 233 -3.75 -17.93 -8.43
C PRO A 233 -4.03 -16.83 -9.48
N PRO A 234 -5.31 -16.50 -9.74
CA PRO A 234 -5.68 -15.57 -10.81
C PRO A 234 -5.22 -14.11 -10.60
N GLY A 235 -4.81 -13.77 -9.39
CA GLY A 235 -4.33 -12.42 -9.06
C GLY A 235 -3.52 -12.38 -7.77
N PRO A 236 -2.97 -11.20 -7.43
CA PRO A 236 -2.24 -10.99 -6.18
C PRO A 236 -3.14 -11.22 -4.96
N ILE A 237 -2.52 -11.52 -3.81
CA ILE A 237 -3.22 -11.78 -2.54
C ILE A 237 -2.90 -10.76 -1.44
N SER A 238 -2.02 -9.82 -1.72
CA SER A 238 -1.63 -8.72 -0.82
C SER A 238 -0.80 -7.68 -1.57
N ASN A 239 -0.54 -6.55 -0.93
CA ASN A 239 0.35 -5.51 -1.44
C ASN A 239 1.81 -5.84 -1.07
N PRO A 240 2.67 -6.21 -2.04
CA PRO A 240 4.04 -6.59 -1.78
C PRO A 240 4.98 -5.39 -1.70
N THR A 241 6.05 -5.53 -0.91
CA THR A 241 7.19 -4.61 -0.86
C THR A 241 8.11 -4.76 -2.09
N MET A 242 9.02 -3.79 -2.27
CA MET A 242 10.07 -3.87 -3.28
C MET A 242 10.95 -5.11 -3.10
N SER A 243 11.23 -5.52 -1.86
CA SER A 243 12.02 -6.71 -1.55
C SER A 243 11.36 -7.99 -2.07
N SER A 244 10.04 -8.13 -1.90
CA SER A 244 9.26 -9.25 -2.44
C SER A 244 9.21 -9.23 -3.98
N LEU A 245 9.08 -8.05 -4.60
CA LEU A 245 9.13 -7.93 -6.07
C LEU A 245 10.49 -8.36 -6.64
N ILE A 246 11.58 -7.92 -6.02
CA ILE A 246 12.94 -8.34 -6.41
C ILE A 246 13.13 -9.85 -6.22
N ALA A 247 12.68 -10.40 -5.10
CA ALA A 247 12.78 -11.83 -4.83
C ALA A 247 11.96 -12.67 -5.82
N ALA A 248 10.78 -12.20 -6.22
CA ALA A 248 9.97 -12.83 -7.27
C ALA A 248 10.68 -12.84 -8.63
N GLY A 249 11.37 -11.73 -8.99
CA GLY A 249 12.13 -11.64 -10.23
C GLY A 249 13.51 -12.32 -10.21
N GLN A 250 14.06 -12.59 -9.03
CA GLN A 250 15.40 -13.17 -8.83
C GLN A 250 15.36 -14.36 -7.87
N PRO A 251 14.66 -15.47 -8.25
CA PRO A 251 14.63 -16.66 -7.41
C PRO A 251 16.02 -17.25 -7.20
N GLU A 252 16.28 -17.75 -5.99
CA GLU A 252 17.50 -18.51 -5.71
C GLU A 252 17.44 -19.85 -6.44
N MET A 253 18.52 -20.23 -7.11
CA MET A 253 18.62 -21.47 -7.88
C MET A 253 18.99 -22.64 -6.96
N HIS A 254 18.06 -23.54 -6.74
CA HIS A 254 18.23 -24.75 -5.93
C HIS A 254 17.23 -25.85 -6.36
N LYS A 255 17.27 -27.01 -5.68
CA LYS A 255 16.36 -28.16 -5.98
C LYS A 255 15.24 -28.34 -4.96
N TYR A 256 15.07 -27.43 -3.99
CA TYR A 256 14.03 -27.56 -2.98
C TYR A 256 12.64 -27.48 -3.58
N LEU A 257 11.75 -28.34 -3.06
CA LEU A 257 10.34 -28.40 -3.42
C LEU A 257 9.41 -28.15 -2.23
N TYR A 258 9.92 -28.24 -1.01
CA TYR A 258 9.17 -28.13 0.23
C TYR A 258 9.89 -27.23 1.21
N PHE A 259 9.12 -26.56 2.06
CA PHE A 259 9.62 -25.84 3.20
C PHE A 259 8.60 -25.94 4.36
N VAL A 260 9.07 -25.88 5.58
CA VAL A 260 8.27 -25.85 6.80
C VAL A 260 8.92 -24.89 7.79
N ALA A 261 8.11 -24.07 8.47
CA ALA A 261 8.62 -23.12 9.47
C ALA A 261 9.31 -23.88 10.63
N ASN A 262 10.55 -23.48 10.94
CA ASN A 262 11.35 -24.02 12.04
C ASN A 262 11.44 -23.08 13.24
N GLY A 263 10.69 -21.95 13.22
CA GLY A 263 10.71 -20.87 14.20
C GLY A 263 11.66 -19.73 13.82
N LYS A 264 11.58 -18.60 14.55
CA LYS A 264 12.45 -17.43 14.39
C LYS A 264 12.54 -16.89 12.94
N CYS A 265 11.41 -16.81 12.24
CA CYS A 265 11.37 -16.34 10.84
C CYS A 265 12.27 -17.15 9.89
N SER A 266 12.39 -18.45 10.08
CA SER A 266 13.17 -19.32 9.21
C SER A 266 12.45 -20.63 8.91
N HIS A 267 12.90 -21.30 7.85
CA HIS A 267 12.30 -22.53 7.35
C HIS A 267 13.33 -23.63 7.15
N LYS A 268 12.91 -24.88 7.34
CA LYS A 268 13.62 -26.05 6.87
C LYS A 268 13.16 -26.37 5.45
N PHE A 269 14.11 -26.42 4.53
CA PHE A 269 13.86 -26.75 3.11
C PHE A 269 14.20 -28.19 2.80
N SER A 270 13.40 -28.83 1.95
CA SER A 270 13.57 -30.23 1.55
C SER A 270 13.37 -30.41 0.05
N THR A 271 14.09 -31.39 -0.56
CA THR A 271 14.00 -31.70 -1.98
C THR A 271 12.99 -32.79 -2.29
N ASN A 272 12.61 -33.60 -1.30
CA ASN A 272 11.65 -34.71 -1.41
C ASN A 272 10.64 -34.66 -0.26
N TYR A 273 9.56 -35.42 -0.41
CA TYR A 273 8.45 -35.43 0.53
C TYR A 273 8.77 -36.15 1.85
N GLU A 274 9.61 -37.17 1.83
CA GLU A 274 10.02 -37.91 3.03
C GLU A 274 10.77 -37.02 4.01
N ASP A 275 11.76 -36.28 3.55
CA ASP A 275 12.52 -35.30 4.36
C ASP A 275 11.64 -34.16 4.85
N HIS A 276 10.63 -33.78 4.05
CA HIS A 276 9.65 -32.78 4.47
C HIS A 276 8.78 -33.29 5.63
N LEU A 277 8.31 -34.55 5.58
CA LEU A 277 7.54 -35.16 6.68
C LEU A 277 8.36 -35.21 7.98
N LYS A 278 9.62 -35.62 7.90
CA LYS A 278 10.54 -35.60 9.06
C LYS A 278 10.68 -34.18 9.64
N ALA A 279 10.77 -33.18 8.77
CA ALA A 279 10.86 -31.79 9.21
C ALA A 279 9.54 -31.28 9.86
N ILE A 280 8.37 -31.69 9.34
CA ILE A 280 7.08 -31.40 9.97
C ILE A 280 7.01 -32.02 11.37
N GLU A 281 7.36 -33.29 11.49
CA GLU A 281 7.38 -33.97 12.79
C GLU A 281 8.29 -33.23 13.79
N GLN A 282 9.49 -32.89 13.35
CA GLN A 282 10.47 -32.20 14.20
C GLN A 282 10.02 -30.80 14.63
N PHE A 283 9.43 -30.00 13.75
CA PHE A 283 9.22 -28.56 13.98
C PHE A 283 7.77 -28.16 14.27
N GLN A 284 6.79 -28.99 13.96
CA GLN A 284 5.37 -28.67 14.15
C GLN A 284 4.63 -29.60 15.12
N LEU A 285 4.97 -30.90 15.15
CA LEU A 285 4.24 -31.88 15.96
C LEU A 285 4.86 -32.12 17.34
N ASN A 286 6.16 -31.89 17.48
CA ASN A 286 6.91 -32.08 18.75
C ASN A 286 7.12 -30.75 19.50
N ARG A 287 6.18 -29.81 19.40
CA ARG A 287 6.15 -28.56 20.16
C ARG A 287 5.22 -28.62 21.34
#